data_762d18dcdf5b8bda63526bd90aaaaec1
#
_entry.id   762d18dcdf5b8bda63526bd90aaaaec1
#
_cell.length_a   1.000
_cell.length_b   1.000
_cell.length_c   1.000
_cell.angle_alpha   90.00
_cell.angle_beta   90.00
_cell.angle_gamma   90.00
#
_symmetry.space_group_name_H-M   'P 1'
#
loop_
_entity.id
_entity.type
_entity.pdbx_description
1 polymer ?
#
loop_
_entity_poly.entity_id
_entity_poly.type
_entity_poly.pdbx_seq_one_letter_code
_entity_poly.pdbx_strand_id
1 'polypeptide(L)'
;MRDLAAFRHEALRALARAGAAASAASGPEDALWTITRTLPDVLGDREAHLRPGNLKEGEKQQFASGCFMVMPDRQTNILVAPVNFGAKQRHMRIAHDLGHPGHVIKTKQPMLLANTDEHRSFVKILETFRAGSPMFAPMMWQGEALGVLICAAQARHTMSEADLEVHVAFSHLAAAQWIAHGGPEWLRSEFDSDRSC
;
A
#
# COMPACT_ATOMS: atom_id res chain seq x y z
N MET A 1 5.56 23.47 9.43
CA MET A 1 4.47 22.59 9.95
C MET A 1 3.40 22.52 8.87
N ARG A 2 3.00 21.30 8.45
CA ARG A 2 2.00 21.09 7.39
C ARG A 2 0.64 21.67 7.78
N ASP A 3 0.00 22.43 6.89
CA ASP A 3 -1.39 22.86 7.06
C ASP A 3 -2.32 21.65 6.91
N LEU A 4 -2.88 21.18 8.02
CA LEU A 4 -3.72 19.98 8.03
C LEU A 4 -5.06 20.19 7.33
N ALA A 5 -5.62 21.41 7.32
CA ALA A 5 -6.88 21.67 6.64
C ALA A 5 -6.68 21.64 5.13
N ALA A 6 -5.64 22.29 4.63
CA ALA A 6 -5.27 22.26 3.21
C ALA A 6 -4.94 20.82 2.77
N PHE A 7 -4.19 20.07 3.57
CA PHE A 7 -3.87 18.65 3.29
C PHE A 7 -5.12 17.78 3.17
N ARG A 8 -6.03 17.87 4.14
CA ARG A 8 -7.27 17.06 4.11
C ARG A 8 -8.15 17.41 2.93
N HIS A 9 -8.21 18.68 2.56
CA HIS A 9 -8.94 19.13 1.37
C HIS A 9 -8.34 18.55 0.08
N GLU A 10 -7.01 18.60 -0.07
CA GLU A 10 -6.31 18.03 -1.21
C GLU A 10 -6.48 16.50 -1.27
N ALA A 11 -6.34 15.82 -0.13
CA ALA A 11 -6.53 14.38 0.00
C ALA A 11 -7.95 13.93 -0.39
N LEU A 12 -8.98 14.67 0.03
CA LEU A 12 -10.37 14.39 -0.35
C LEU A 12 -10.58 14.53 -1.86
N ARG A 13 -10.01 15.58 -2.48
CA ARG A 13 -10.07 15.77 -3.93
C ARG A 13 -9.34 14.64 -4.69
N ALA A 14 -8.19 14.21 -4.18
CA ALA A 14 -7.43 13.10 -4.76
C ALA A 14 -8.19 11.76 -4.62
N LEU A 15 -8.81 11.51 -3.47
CA LEU A 15 -9.65 10.34 -3.24
C LEU A 15 -10.84 10.30 -4.22
N ALA A 16 -11.52 11.43 -4.41
CA ALA A 16 -12.63 11.53 -5.35
C ALA A 16 -12.20 11.27 -6.80
N ARG A 17 -11.06 11.88 -7.24
CA ARG A 17 -10.51 11.63 -8.58
C ARG A 17 -10.08 10.17 -8.77
N ALA A 18 -9.38 9.59 -7.78
CA ALA A 18 -8.96 8.20 -7.84
C ALA A 18 -10.16 7.25 -7.89
N GLY A 19 -11.22 7.53 -7.12
CA GLY A 19 -12.46 6.76 -7.15
C GLY A 19 -13.15 6.79 -8.51
N ALA A 20 -13.30 7.98 -9.10
CA ALA A 20 -13.89 8.13 -10.43
C ALA A 20 -13.08 7.40 -11.52
N ALA A 21 -11.75 7.53 -11.49
CA ALA A 21 -10.89 6.86 -12.47
C ALA A 21 -10.84 5.34 -12.25
N ALA A 22 -10.81 4.87 -10.99
CA ALA A 22 -10.83 3.45 -10.69
C ALA A 22 -12.14 2.78 -11.10
N SER A 23 -13.28 3.48 -10.94
CA SER A 23 -14.59 2.97 -11.38
C SER A 23 -14.71 2.80 -12.90
N ALA A 24 -13.90 3.54 -13.67
CA ALA A 24 -13.84 3.45 -15.13
C ALA A 24 -12.74 2.48 -15.63
N ALA A 25 -12.06 1.79 -14.74
CA ALA A 25 -10.98 0.87 -15.08
C ALA A 25 -11.48 -0.37 -15.81
N SER A 26 -10.63 -1.00 -16.63
CA SER A 26 -10.97 -2.19 -17.42
C SER A 26 -10.99 -3.50 -16.62
N GLY A 27 -10.41 -3.50 -15.42
CA GLY A 27 -10.35 -4.67 -14.56
C GLY A 27 -9.82 -4.36 -13.16
N PRO A 28 -9.77 -5.36 -12.28
CA PRO A 28 -9.48 -5.14 -10.86
C PRO A 28 -8.05 -4.64 -10.62
N GLU A 29 -7.06 -5.14 -11.34
CA GLU A 29 -5.67 -4.67 -11.20
C GLU A 29 -5.52 -3.24 -11.71
N ASP A 30 -6.17 -2.87 -12.83
CA ASP A 30 -6.14 -1.51 -13.36
C ASP A 30 -6.79 -0.52 -12.39
N ALA A 31 -7.89 -0.91 -11.74
CA ALA A 31 -8.53 -0.11 -10.71
C ALA A 31 -7.57 0.15 -9.52
N LEU A 32 -6.86 -0.88 -9.06
CA LEU A 32 -5.85 -0.73 -8.01
C LEU A 32 -4.66 0.13 -8.46
N TRP A 33 -4.20 0.00 -9.71
CA TRP A 33 -3.14 0.86 -10.26
C TRP A 33 -3.48 2.35 -10.19
N THR A 34 -4.73 2.71 -10.45
CA THR A 34 -5.21 4.09 -10.33
C THR A 34 -5.05 4.62 -8.91
N ILE A 35 -5.38 3.79 -7.93
CA ILE A 35 -5.30 4.14 -6.50
C ILE A 35 -3.85 4.19 -6.04
N THR A 36 -3.07 3.15 -6.30
CA THR A 36 -1.68 3.07 -5.82
C THR A 36 -0.80 4.16 -6.39
N ARG A 37 -0.99 4.56 -7.66
CA ARG A 37 -0.26 5.69 -8.27
C ARG A 37 -0.58 7.03 -7.63
N THR A 38 -1.77 7.20 -7.08
CA THR A 38 -2.17 8.46 -6.42
C THR A 38 -1.51 8.64 -5.06
N LEU A 39 -1.25 7.56 -4.32
CA LEU A 39 -0.75 7.65 -2.93
C LEU A 39 0.59 8.39 -2.79
N PRO A 40 1.64 8.11 -3.60
CA PRO A 40 2.91 8.81 -3.51
C PRO A 40 2.81 10.31 -3.76
N ASP A 41 1.80 10.78 -4.48
CA ASP A 41 1.62 12.20 -4.78
C ASP A 41 0.89 12.95 -3.67
N VAL A 42 0.10 12.27 -2.86
CA VAL A 42 -0.77 12.87 -1.84
C VAL A 42 -0.18 12.75 -0.44
N LEU A 43 0.40 11.59 -0.11
CA LEU A 43 0.82 11.25 1.24
C LEU A 43 2.26 11.63 1.54
N GLY A 44 2.53 11.92 2.80
CA GLY A 44 3.84 12.17 3.35
C GLY A 44 4.31 13.64 3.26
N ASP A 45 5.24 13.97 4.15
CA ASP A 45 5.91 15.26 4.18
C ASP A 45 7.04 15.28 3.13
N ARG A 46 6.90 16.17 2.13
CA ARG A 46 7.85 16.31 1.02
C ARG A 46 9.22 16.81 1.45
N GLU A 47 9.28 17.52 2.57
CA GLU A 47 10.51 18.09 3.12
C GLU A 47 11.15 17.20 4.20
N ALA A 48 10.54 16.06 4.54
CA ALA A 48 11.06 15.16 5.56
C ALA A 48 12.52 14.75 5.30
N HIS A 49 12.87 14.53 4.04
CA HIS A 49 14.21 14.12 3.61
C HIS A 49 15.30 15.17 3.86
N LEU A 50 14.92 16.44 4.01
CA LEU A 50 15.86 17.56 4.31
C LEU A 50 16.27 17.62 5.77
N ARG A 51 15.57 16.89 6.65
CA ARG A 51 15.88 16.90 8.09
C ARG A 51 17.06 15.99 8.38
N PRO A 52 18.02 16.42 9.23
CA PRO A 52 19.15 15.59 9.62
C PRO A 52 18.69 14.22 10.18
N GLY A 53 19.33 13.13 9.72
CA GLY A 53 19.03 11.77 10.18
C GLY A 53 17.87 11.07 9.49
N ASN A 54 17.04 11.75 8.71
CA ASN A 54 15.92 11.12 8.02
C ASN A 54 16.35 10.32 6.78
N LEU A 55 17.47 10.65 6.16
CA LEU A 55 18.14 9.83 5.14
C LEU A 55 19.54 9.46 5.61
N LYS A 56 19.97 8.27 5.27
CA LYS A 56 21.38 7.84 5.41
C LYS A 56 22.18 8.26 4.18
N GLU A 57 23.50 8.23 4.30
CA GLU A 57 24.39 8.48 3.17
C GLU A 57 24.06 7.58 1.97
N GLY A 58 23.93 8.17 0.79
CA GLY A 58 23.56 7.49 -0.44
C GLY A 58 22.06 7.21 -0.64
N GLU A 59 21.21 7.42 0.39
CA GLU A 59 19.75 7.31 0.24
C GLU A 59 19.16 8.56 -0.46
N LYS A 60 18.01 8.38 -1.14
CA LYS A 60 17.27 9.45 -1.83
C LYS A 60 15.82 9.44 -1.39
N GLN A 61 15.14 10.58 -1.47
CA GLN A 61 13.70 10.60 -1.24
C GLN A 61 12.97 9.86 -2.36
N GLN A 62 12.37 8.74 -1.99
CA GLN A 62 11.58 7.89 -2.88
C GLN A 62 10.33 7.43 -2.14
N PHE A 63 9.28 7.17 -2.93
CA PHE A 63 8.03 6.61 -2.45
C PHE A 63 7.71 5.33 -3.21
N ALA A 64 7.05 4.40 -2.56
CA ALA A 64 6.48 3.20 -3.16
C ALA A 64 5.09 2.96 -2.61
N SER A 65 4.24 2.31 -3.40
CA SER A 65 2.90 1.88 -2.97
C SER A 65 2.49 0.62 -3.71
N GLY A 66 1.52 -0.11 -3.17
CA GLY A 66 1.02 -1.34 -3.78
C GLY A 66 0.02 -2.04 -2.87
N CYS A 67 -0.57 -3.11 -3.36
CA CYS A 67 -1.50 -3.94 -2.60
C CYS A 67 -0.97 -5.37 -2.48
N PHE A 68 -0.88 -5.90 -1.27
CA PHE A 68 -0.77 -7.35 -1.08
C PHE A 68 -2.16 -7.93 -0.90
N MET A 69 -2.64 -8.67 -1.90
CA MET A 69 -3.95 -9.30 -1.89
C MET A 69 -3.86 -10.72 -1.35
N VAL A 70 -4.78 -11.08 -0.47
CA VAL A 70 -4.85 -12.44 0.10
C VAL A 70 -5.26 -13.41 -1.00
N MET A 71 -4.45 -14.44 -1.21
CA MET A 71 -4.77 -15.50 -2.16
C MET A 71 -5.94 -16.38 -1.65
N PRO A 72 -6.72 -17.01 -2.55
CA PRO A 72 -7.85 -17.85 -2.19
C PRO A 72 -7.50 -18.99 -1.21
N ASP A 73 -6.29 -19.53 -1.28
CA ASP A 73 -5.79 -20.55 -0.35
C ASP A 73 -5.43 -20.01 1.04
N ARG A 74 -5.40 -18.69 1.20
CA ARG A 74 -5.02 -17.97 2.45
C ARG A 74 -3.64 -18.35 3.00
N GLN A 75 -2.75 -18.92 2.19
CA GLN A 75 -1.38 -19.27 2.59
C GLN A 75 -0.37 -18.21 2.13
N THR A 76 -0.72 -17.49 1.09
CA THR A 76 0.13 -16.45 0.52
C THR A 76 -0.64 -15.17 0.25
N ASN A 77 0.10 -14.06 0.12
CA ASN A 77 -0.39 -12.79 -0.39
C ASN A 77 0.37 -12.47 -1.68
N ILE A 78 -0.32 -11.96 -2.67
CA ILE A 78 0.25 -11.57 -3.97
C ILE A 78 0.33 -10.06 -4.11
N LEU A 79 1.45 -9.55 -4.59
CA LEU A 79 1.64 -8.10 -4.83
C LEU A 79 0.97 -7.69 -6.14
N VAL A 80 -0.01 -6.80 -6.04
CA VAL A 80 -0.78 -6.25 -7.15
C VAL A 80 -0.58 -4.74 -7.23
N ALA A 81 -0.53 -4.18 -8.43
CA ALA A 81 -0.38 -2.76 -8.70
C ALA A 81 0.80 -2.07 -7.98
N PRO A 82 2.04 -2.60 -8.07
CA PRO A 82 3.20 -2.10 -7.35
C PRO A 82 3.82 -0.85 -8.01
N VAL A 83 3.79 0.29 -7.35
CA VAL A 83 4.47 1.53 -7.76
C VAL A 83 5.85 1.59 -7.14
N ASN A 84 6.89 1.76 -7.96
CA ASN A 84 8.30 1.86 -7.56
C ASN A 84 8.83 0.64 -6.77
N PHE A 85 8.32 -0.55 -7.10
CA PHE A 85 8.94 -1.83 -6.74
C PHE A 85 9.89 -2.29 -7.85
N GLY A 86 10.72 -3.29 -7.56
CA GLY A 86 11.54 -3.94 -8.59
C GLY A 86 10.65 -4.56 -9.69
N ALA A 87 11.11 -4.52 -10.95
CA ALA A 87 10.32 -4.99 -12.08
C ALA A 87 9.84 -6.45 -11.94
N LYS A 88 10.62 -7.29 -11.25
CA LYS A 88 10.28 -8.70 -10.99
C LYS A 88 9.36 -8.91 -9.80
N GLN A 89 9.03 -7.85 -9.06
CA GLN A 89 8.19 -7.96 -7.86
C GLN A 89 6.69 -7.89 -8.17
N ARG A 90 6.27 -7.46 -9.36
CA ARG A 90 4.86 -7.54 -9.75
C ARG A 90 4.41 -9.00 -9.71
N HIS A 91 3.30 -9.26 -9.05
CA HIS A 91 2.72 -10.58 -8.78
C HIS A 91 3.62 -11.52 -7.95
N MET A 92 4.66 -10.99 -7.28
CA MET A 92 5.40 -11.79 -6.32
C MET A 92 4.50 -12.25 -5.18
N ARG A 93 4.71 -13.47 -4.70
CA ARG A 93 4.01 -14.02 -3.55
C ARG A 93 4.88 -13.93 -2.30
N ILE A 94 4.27 -13.63 -1.19
CA ILE A 94 4.87 -13.68 0.15
C ILE A 94 4.03 -14.57 1.05
N ALA A 95 4.61 -15.17 2.08
CA ALA A 95 3.83 -15.91 3.08
C ALA A 95 2.76 -15.01 3.72
N HIS A 96 1.58 -15.57 4.00
CA HIS A 96 0.42 -14.81 4.48
C HIS A 96 0.70 -14.03 5.77
N ASP A 97 1.54 -14.59 6.65
CA ASP A 97 1.92 -14.02 7.94
C ASP A 97 3.24 -13.23 7.90
N LEU A 98 3.84 -13.02 6.72
CA LEU A 98 5.14 -12.37 6.62
C LEU A 98 5.07 -10.91 7.05
N GLY A 99 5.84 -10.57 8.08
CA GLY A 99 6.15 -9.20 8.52
C GLY A 99 4.91 -8.34 8.83
N HIS A 100 5.01 -7.06 8.53
CA HIS A 100 3.94 -6.08 8.84
C HIS A 100 2.69 -6.24 7.97
N PRO A 101 2.78 -6.57 6.66
CA PRO A 101 1.59 -6.88 5.87
C PRO A 101 0.75 -8.00 6.48
N GLY A 102 1.38 -9.13 6.84
CA GLY A 102 0.69 -10.26 7.47
C GLY A 102 0.09 -9.89 8.83
N HIS A 103 0.81 -9.12 9.64
CA HIS A 103 0.29 -8.61 10.92
C HIS A 103 -0.98 -7.77 10.74
N VAL A 104 -0.98 -6.82 9.78
CA VAL A 104 -2.13 -5.94 9.51
C VAL A 104 -3.34 -6.73 8.98
N ILE A 105 -3.13 -7.70 8.10
CA ILE A 105 -4.20 -8.58 7.61
C ILE A 105 -4.82 -9.36 8.79
N LYS A 106 -4.00 -9.90 9.68
CA LYS A 106 -4.44 -10.69 10.83
C LYS A 106 -5.18 -9.86 11.88
N THR A 107 -4.65 -8.68 12.22
CA THR A 107 -5.21 -7.82 13.27
C THR A 107 -6.35 -6.94 12.78
N LYS A 108 -6.45 -6.73 11.45
CA LYS A 108 -7.39 -5.81 10.80
C LYS A 108 -7.23 -4.36 11.30
N GLN A 109 -6.03 -4.01 11.80
CA GLN A 109 -5.71 -2.68 12.30
C GLN A 109 -4.66 -2.01 11.41
N PRO A 110 -4.86 -0.73 11.02
CA PRO A 110 -3.86 0.01 10.27
C PRO A 110 -2.60 0.26 11.12
N MET A 111 -1.48 0.44 10.46
CA MET A 111 -0.18 0.64 11.12
C MET A 111 0.65 1.70 10.39
N LEU A 112 1.28 2.56 11.17
CA LEU A 112 2.32 3.50 10.74
C LEU A 112 3.62 3.16 11.46
N LEU A 113 4.71 3.08 10.73
CA LEU A 113 6.05 3.08 11.28
C LEU A 113 6.74 4.40 10.89
N ALA A 114 6.96 5.27 11.85
CA ALA A 114 7.62 6.55 11.59
C ALA A 114 9.10 6.36 11.22
N ASN A 115 9.76 5.36 11.84
CA ASN A 115 11.16 5.01 11.60
C ASN A 115 11.36 3.50 11.69
N THR A 116 11.58 2.82 10.57
CA THR A 116 11.78 1.36 10.55
C THR A 116 13.11 0.91 11.17
N ASP A 117 14.07 1.78 11.36
CA ASP A 117 15.35 1.44 12.02
C ASP A 117 15.16 1.14 13.52
N GLU A 118 14.06 1.61 14.11
CA GLU A 118 13.67 1.35 15.50
C GLU A 118 12.91 0.00 15.66
N HIS A 119 12.51 -0.62 14.55
CA HIS A 119 11.72 -1.85 14.53
C HIS A 119 12.57 -3.05 14.10
N ARG A 120 13.08 -3.83 15.07
CA ARG A 120 13.94 -5.01 14.79
C ARG A 120 13.23 -6.09 13.95
N SER A 121 11.90 -6.16 14.03
CA SER A 121 11.07 -7.12 13.28
C SER A 121 10.72 -6.63 11.87
N PHE A 122 11.20 -5.46 11.44
CA PHE A 122 10.91 -4.95 10.10
C PHE A 122 11.56 -5.83 9.02
N VAL A 123 10.72 -6.44 8.19
CA VAL A 123 11.16 -7.27 7.06
C VAL A 123 11.23 -6.39 5.80
N LYS A 124 12.40 -6.31 5.18
CA LYS A 124 12.56 -5.61 3.90
C LYS A 124 11.99 -6.48 2.77
N ILE A 125 10.83 -6.07 2.24
CA ILE A 125 10.20 -6.71 1.07
C ILE A 125 10.55 -5.94 -0.21
N LEU A 126 10.54 -4.60 -0.15
CA LEU A 126 10.83 -3.71 -1.27
C LEU A 126 12.30 -3.82 -1.69
N GLU A 127 12.56 -4.11 -2.97
CA GLU A 127 13.94 -4.24 -3.50
C GLU A 127 14.58 -2.91 -3.86
N THR A 128 13.79 -1.94 -4.36
CA THR A 128 14.27 -0.66 -4.88
C THR A 128 14.93 0.21 -3.82
N PHE A 129 14.41 0.20 -2.59
CA PHE A 129 14.99 0.91 -1.45
C PHE A 129 14.55 0.28 -0.11
N ARG A 130 15.16 0.68 0.99
CA ARG A 130 14.64 0.37 2.33
C ARG A 130 13.61 1.43 2.72
N ALA A 131 12.38 1.00 2.96
CA ALA A 131 11.35 1.89 3.48
C ALA A 131 11.75 2.40 4.89
N GLY A 132 11.85 3.71 5.05
CA GLY A 132 12.14 4.36 6.34
C GLY A 132 10.86 4.69 7.10
N SER A 133 9.79 5.05 6.38
CA SER A 133 8.49 5.42 6.96
C SER A 133 7.34 4.80 6.15
N PRO A 134 6.98 3.54 6.39
CA PRO A 134 5.86 2.87 5.73
C PRO A 134 4.56 2.99 6.52
N MET A 135 3.44 2.92 5.78
CA MET A 135 2.08 2.73 6.29
C MET A 135 1.45 1.50 5.67
N PHE A 136 0.62 0.83 6.44
CA PHE A 136 -0.13 -0.36 6.07
C PHE A 136 -1.59 -0.19 6.50
N ALA A 137 -2.55 -0.36 5.59
CA ALA A 137 -3.97 -0.29 5.91
C ALA A 137 -4.70 -1.51 5.37
N PRO A 138 -5.51 -2.22 6.18
CA PRO A 138 -6.24 -3.38 5.71
C PRO A 138 -7.31 -2.96 4.71
N MET A 139 -7.42 -3.69 3.61
CA MET A 139 -8.49 -3.55 2.62
C MET A 139 -9.70 -4.37 3.07
N MET A 140 -10.59 -3.73 3.83
CA MET A 140 -11.70 -4.40 4.50
C MET A 140 -12.94 -4.51 3.63
N TRP A 141 -13.58 -5.70 3.62
CA TRP A 141 -14.86 -5.94 3.01
C TRP A 141 -15.67 -6.94 3.82
N GLN A 142 -16.90 -6.58 4.23
CA GLN A 142 -17.80 -7.43 5.02
C GLN A 142 -17.14 -8.07 6.26
N GLY A 143 -16.28 -7.30 6.95
CA GLY A 143 -15.57 -7.75 8.14
C GLY A 143 -14.29 -8.56 7.88
N GLU A 144 -13.99 -8.92 6.62
CA GLU A 144 -12.78 -9.64 6.24
C GLU A 144 -11.74 -8.71 5.61
N ALA A 145 -10.46 -9.00 5.85
CA ALA A 145 -9.36 -8.35 5.16
C ALA A 145 -9.10 -9.08 3.83
N LEU A 146 -9.36 -8.39 2.72
CA LEU A 146 -9.07 -8.89 1.36
C LEU A 146 -7.57 -8.77 1.02
N GLY A 147 -6.86 -7.92 1.74
CA GLY A 147 -5.46 -7.61 1.54
C GLY A 147 -5.03 -6.42 2.37
N VAL A 148 -3.87 -5.86 2.04
CA VAL A 148 -3.32 -4.66 2.67
C VAL A 148 -2.81 -3.69 1.62
N LEU A 149 -3.27 -2.44 1.70
CA LEU A 149 -2.72 -1.33 0.94
C LEU A 149 -1.49 -0.81 1.66
N ILE A 150 -0.41 -0.60 0.93
CA ILE A 150 0.85 -0.06 1.47
C ILE A 150 1.24 1.23 0.76
N CYS A 151 1.81 2.16 1.53
CA CYS A 151 2.51 3.33 1.02
C CYS A 151 3.75 3.56 1.90
N ALA A 152 4.91 3.75 1.29
CA ALA A 152 6.17 3.86 2.00
C ALA A 152 7.04 4.97 1.43
N ALA A 153 7.76 5.67 2.29
CA ALA A 153 8.81 6.60 1.93
C ALA A 153 10.18 6.07 2.39
N GLN A 154 11.25 6.39 1.67
CA GLN A 154 12.61 6.04 2.07
C GLN A 154 13.07 6.88 3.27
N ALA A 155 12.78 8.18 3.29
CA ALA A 155 13.10 9.01 4.43
C ALA A 155 12.25 8.63 5.65
N ARG A 156 12.88 8.60 6.83
CA ARG A 156 12.23 8.40 8.13
C ARG A 156 11.34 9.59 8.44
N HIS A 157 10.35 9.39 9.27
CA HIS A 157 9.43 10.45 9.74
C HIS A 157 8.75 11.23 8.61
N THR A 158 8.55 10.58 7.45
CA THR A 158 7.83 11.15 6.30
C THR A 158 6.33 11.06 6.49
N MET A 159 5.84 9.94 7.01
CA MET A 159 4.42 9.69 7.22
C MET A 159 4.00 10.08 8.65
N SER A 160 2.77 10.57 8.79
CA SER A 160 2.15 11.00 10.04
C SER A 160 0.81 10.29 10.27
N GLU A 161 0.22 10.44 11.45
CA GLU A 161 -1.13 9.93 11.74
C GLU A 161 -2.19 10.52 10.80
N ALA A 162 -2.05 11.78 10.40
CA ALA A 162 -2.96 12.38 9.42
C ALA A 162 -2.83 11.74 8.03
N ASP A 163 -1.62 11.31 7.63
CA ASP A 163 -1.41 10.52 6.41
C ASP A 163 -2.04 9.13 6.56
N LEU A 164 -1.94 8.50 7.74
CA LEU A 164 -2.56 7.19 8.00
C LEU A 164 -4.08 7.26 7.92
N GLU A 165 -4.73 8.31 8.46
CA GLU A 165 -6.18 8.51 8.32
C GLU A 165 -6.61 8.52 6.86
N VAL A 166 -5.90 9.29 6.02
CA VAL A 166 -6.16 9.36 4.56
C VAL A 166 -5.86 8.03 3.88
N HIS A 167 -4.76 7.37 4.26
CA HIS A 167 -4.38 6.06 3.71
C HIS A 167 -5.45 4.99 3.98
N VAL A 168 -6.06 5.00 5.16
CA VAL A 168 -7.21 4.13 5.50
C VAL A 168 -8.42 4.42 4.59
N ALA A 169 -8.73 5.69 4.30
CA ALA A 169 -9.80 6.00 3.36
C ALA A 169 -9.51 5.45 1.94
N PHE A 170 -8.27 5.56 1.47
CA PHE A 170 -7.86 4.93 0.20
C PHE A 170 -7.92 3.40 0.26
N SER A 171 -7.63 2.76 1.39
CA SER A 171 -7.74 1.29 1.51
C SER A 171 -9.17 0.79 1.42
N HIS A 172 -10.14 1.54 1.96
CA HIS A 172 -11.56 1.22 1.80
C HIS A 172 -12.02 1.43 0.35
N LEU A 173 -11.57 2.50 -0.32
CA LEU A 173 -11.82 2.69 -1.74
C LEU A 173 -11.23 1.53 -2.57
N ALA A 174 -10.00 1.13 -2.29
CA ALA A 174 -9.33 0.02 -2.97
C ALA A 174 -10.09 -1.30 -2.79
N ALA A 175 -10.57 -1.60 -1.58
CA ALA A 175 -11.37 -2.78 -1.30
C ALA A 175 -12.69 -2.77 -2.11
N ALA A 176 -13.41 -1.64 -2.11
CA ALA A 176 -14.66 -1.50 -2.85
C ALA A 176 -14.46 -1.66 -4.37
N GLN A 177 -13.43 -1.01 -4.94
CA GLN A 177 -13.11 -1.11 -6.36
C GLN A 177 -12.64 -2.52 -6.74
N TRP A 178 -11.84 -3.16 -5.89
CA TRP A 178 -11.43 -4.55 -6.07
C TRP A 178 -12.63 -5.50 -6.22
N ILE A 179 -13.61 -5.39 -5.32
CA ILE A 179 -14.82 -6.22 -5.38
C ILE A 179 -15.69 -5.84 -6.59
N ALA A 180 -15.90 -4.55 -6.85
CA ALA A 180 -16.73 -4.08 -7.97
C ALA A 180 -16.21 -4.56 -9.34
N HIS A 181 -14.92 -4.74 -9.49
CA HIS A 181 -14.26 -5.23 -10.72
C HIS A 181 -14.00 -6.75 -10.73
N GLY A 182 -14.56 -7.53 -9.78
CA GLY A 182 -14.41 -8.99 -9.76
C GLY A 182 -13.02 -9.49 -9.37
N GLY A 183 -12.33 -8.76 -8.50
CA GLY A 183 -10.96 -9.08 -8.08
C GLY A 183 -10.76 -10.49 -7.51
N PRO A 184 -11.65 -11.03 -6.65
CA PRO A 184 -11.53 -12.40 -6.17
C PRO A 184 -11.60 -13.46 -7.28
N GLU A 185 -12.45 -13.26 -8.30
CA GLU A 185 -12.56 -14.11 -9.47
C GLU A 185 -11.30 -14.01 -10.34
N TRP A 186 -10.80 -12.79 -10.52
CA TRP A 186 -9.55 -12.53 -11.24
C TRP A 186 -8.36 -13.24 -10.59
N LEU A 187 -8.23 -13.21 -9.25
CA LEU A 187 -7.16 -13.96 -8.56
C LEU A 187 -7.25 -15.46 -8.83
N ARG A 188 -8.47 -16.03 -8.82
CA ARG A 188 -8.67 -17.45 -9.12
C ARG A 188 -8.30 -17.79 -10.56
N SER A 189 -8.76 -16.99 -11.52
CA SER A 189 -8.51 -17.27 -12.94
C SER A 189 -7.04 -17.12 -13.34
N GLU A 190 -6.37 -16.08 -12.82
CA GLU A 190 -5.00 -15.77 -13.23
C GLU A 190 -3.93 -16.58 -12.47
N PHE A 191 -4.21 -16.97 -11.21
CA PHE A 191 -3.15 -17.49 -10.33
C PHE A 191 -3.45 -18.84 -9.66
N ASP A 192 -4.67 -19.40 -9.71
CA ASP A 192 -4.98 -20.72 -9.16
C ASP A 192 -4.84 -21.84 -10.20
N SER A 193 -4.71 -21.54 -11.48
CA SER A 193 -4.56 -22.53 -12.56
C SER A 193 -3.24 -23.33 -12.49
N ASP A 194 -2.29 -22.95 -11.65
CA ASP A 194 -1.01 -23.66 -11.44
C ASP A 194 -1.11 -24.97 -10.61
N ARG A 195 -2.32 -25.36 -10.16
CA ARG A 195 -2.55 -26.62 -9.40
C ARG A 195 -3.05 -27.80 -10.23
N SER A 196 -3.08 -27.66 -11.56
CA SER A 196 -3.53 -28.72 -12.48
C SER A 196 -2.37 -29.24 -13.31
N CYS A 197 -1.34 -29.81 -12.67
CA CYS A 197 -0.38 -30.73 -13.30
C CYS A 197 0.08 -31.76 -12.26
#